data_6c5773ba317202b9d759eb7eac8c14b5
#
_entry.id   6c5773ba317202b9d759eb7eac8c14b5
#
_cell.length_a   1.000
_cell.length_b   1.000
_cell.length_c   1.000
_cell.angle_alpha   90.00
_cell.angle_beta   90.00
_cell.angle_gamma   90.00
#
_symmetry.space_group_name_H-M   'P 1'
#
loop_
_entity.id
_entity.type
_entity.pdbx_description
1 polymer ?
#
loop_
_entity_poly.entity_id
_entity_poly.type
_entity_poly.pdbx_seq_one_letter_code
_entity_poly.pdbx_strand_id
1 'polypeptide(L)'
;MKIALDPTPFHSTHRLLEFPRLAADLGYEYLQLTPHADMIPFFNHPKANDELVAKFRKACADAGVGIASVLPVLRWSGPDEDAREAAVRYWKRAIQITVDLGVNVMNTEFSGRPEKAEESERAFFRSMEELVPIIEREGIDVRIDPHPDDFVEDGLAAIRMIRGINSPNFGMVYVACHSFHMGGNMREIMTEAGDLLRLVHVADTMDHHRSHGLRYITNPPGNAVRVHQHLKIGDGDVDWDDFFGGLADLGFYDRDDTVMVSSVFAENENAHEVSRYQLQTMKEYIAKMQ
;
A
#
# COMPACT_ATOMS: atom_id res chain seq x y z
N MET A 1 4.84 -7.77 -14.50
CA MET A 1 4.29 -7.58 -13.12
C MET A 1 5.26 -8.09 -12.06
N LYS A 2 5.35 -7.44 -10.89
CA LYS A 2 6.17 -7.85 -9.73
C LYS A 2 5.26 -8.35 -8.61
N ILE A 3 5.66 -9.44 -7.90
CA ILE A 3 4.97 -9.90 -6.70
C ILE A 3 5.88 -9.65 -5.49
N ALA A 4 5.41 -8.89 -4.50
CA ALA A 4 6.19 -8.43 -3.37
C ALA A 4 5.61 -8.91 -2.03
N LEU A 5 6.49 -9.13 -1.05
CA LEU A 5 6.13 -9.33 0.35
C LEU A 5 5.99 -7.99 1.06
N ASP A 6 4.91 -7.81 1.81
CA ASP A 6 4.84 -6.84 2.90
C ASP A 6 5.43 -7.49 4.17
N PRO A 7 6.56 -7.02 4.70
CA PRO A 7 7.22 -7.63 5.85
C PRO A 7 6.64 -7.21 7.20
N THR A 8 5.56 -6.44 7.25
CA THR A 8 4.97 -5.92 8.50
C THR A 8 4.74 -7.00 9.58
N PRO A 9 4.26 -8.23 9.27
CA PRO A 9 4.10 -9.28 10.28
C PRO A 9 5.38 -9.70 10.98
N PHE A 10 6.52 -9.40 10.40
CA PHE A 10 7.84 -9.81 10.90
C PHE A 10 8.59 -8.70 11.67
N HIS A 11 8.00 -7.51 11.80
CA HIS A 11 8.66 -6.37 12.47
C HIS A 11 9.01 -6.63 13.94
N SER A 12 8.27 -7.51 14.61
CA SER A 12 8.55 -7.87 16.01
C SER A 12 9.60 -8.98 16.16
N THR A 13 9.91 -9.72 15.10
CA THR A 13 10.77 -10.91 15.14
C THR A 13 12.05 -10.76 14.31
N HIS A 14 12.09 -9.83 13.38
CA HIS A 14 13.24 -9.59 12.48
C HIS A 14 13.63 -8.11 12.48
N ARG A 15 14.93 -7.86 12.32
CA ARG A 15 15.44 -6.50 12.14
C ARG A 15 15.29 -6.07 10.68
N LEU A 16 15.27 -4.77 10.42
CA LEU A 16 15.11 -4.21 9.09
C LEU A 16 16.04 -4.84 8.03
N LEU A 17 17.32 -5.02 8.36
CA LEU A 17 18.32 -5.58 7.43
C LEU A 17 18.18 -7.08 7.16
N GLU A 18 17.30 -7.77 7.90
CA GLU A 18 17.01 -9.20 7.72
C GLU A 18 15.83 -9.42 6.76
N PHE A 19 14.99 -8.41 6.51
CA PHE A 19 13.81 -8.55 5.63
C PHE A 19 14.13 -9.02 4.22
N PRO A 20 15.22 -8.56 3.54
CA PRO A 20 15.51 -9.08 2.21
C PRO A 20 15.80 -10.59 2.20
N ARG A 21 16.55 -11.09 3.18
CA ARG A 21 16.83 -12.52 3.31
C ARG A 21 15.56 -13.30 3.64
N LEU A 22 14.72 -12.78 4.55
CA LEU A 22 13.44 -13.36 4.88
C LEU A 22 12.53 -13.49 3.65
N ALA A 23 12.43 -12.44 2.83
CA ALA A 23 11.63 -12.46 1.61
C ALA A 23 12.13 -13.56 0.65
N ALA A 24 13.45 -13.67 0.45
CA ALA A 24 14.05 -14.73 -0.35
C ALA A 24 13.72 -16.14 0.19
N ASP A 25 13.84 -16.35 1.50
CA ASP A 25 13.57 -17.64 2.16
C ASP A 25 12.08 -18.03 2.11
N LEU A 26 11.18 -17.03 1.96
CA LEU A 26 9.75 -17.23 1.73
C LEU A 26 9.39 -17.42 0.25
N GLY A 27 10.35 -17.23 -0.67
CA GLY A 27 10.16 -17.43 -2.11
C GLY A 27 9.72 -16.18 -2.87
N TYR A 28 9.78 -14.99 -2.25
CA TYR A 28 9.51 -13.72 -2.92
C TYR A 28 10.77 -13.16 -3.59
N GLU A 29 10.60 -12.63 -4.80
CA GLU A 29 11.65 -11.93 -5.55
C GLU A 29 11.71 -10.44 -5.23
N TYR A 30 10.64 -9.91 -4.64
CA TYR A 30 10.50 -8.51 -4.26
C TYR A 30 9.94 -8.34 -2.86
N LEU A 31 10.28 -7.23 -2.23
CA LEU A 31 9.63 -6.74 -1.02
C LEU A 31 9.06 -5.34 -1.24
N GLN A 32 8.03 -4.98 -0.48
CA GLN A 32 7.61 -3.60 -0.27
C GLN A 32 8.27 -3.09 1.01
N LEU A 33 8.97 -1.95 0.93
CA LEU A 33 9.51 -1.33 2.14
C LEU A 33 8.39 -0.56 2.85
N THR A 34 7.82 -1.20 3.86
CA THR A 34 6.73 -0.65 4.69
C THR A 34 7.25 0.29 5.77
N PRO A 35 6.38 1.09 6.43
CA PRO A 35 6.81 1.94 7.52
C PRO A 35 7.57 1.17 8.59
N HIS A 36 8.76 1.65 8.94
CA HIS A 36 9.64 1.02 9.91
C HIS A 36 10.28 2.06 10.82
N ALA A 37 10.39 1.74 12.10
CA ALA A 37 10.89 2.66 13.13
C ALA A 37 12.28 3.24 12.84
N ASP A 38 13.15 2.48 12.16
CA ASP A 38 14.52 2.88 11.83
C ASP A 38 14.65 3.52 10.44
N MET A 39 13.68 3.33 9.54
CA MET A 39 13.76 3.83 8.16
C MET A 39 12.81 5.02 7.97
N ILE A 40 11.54 4.75 7.72
CA ILE A 40 10.46 5.73 7.52
C ILE A 40 9.34 5.36 8.50
N PRO A 41 9.30 5.92 9.71
CA PRO A 41 8.25 5.60 10.67
C PRO A 41 6.90 6.22 10.25
N PHE A 42 5.80 5.62 10.74
CA PHE A 42 4.46 6.19 10.56
C PHE A 42 4.39 7.63 11.06
N PHE A 43 3.87 8.54 10.23
CA PHE A 43 3.54 9.93 10.55
C PHE A 43 4.69 10.77 11.11
N ASN A 44 5.92 10.29 11.02
CA ASN A 44 7.09 10.96 11.59
C ASN A 44 8.18 11.17 10.53
N HIS A 45 9.13 12.05 10.87
CA HIS A 45 10.29 12.31 10.02
C HIS A 45 11.06 11.01 9.75
N PRO A 46 11.40 10.71 8.48
CA PRO A 46 12.27 9.59 8.14
C PRO A 46 13.60 9.65 8.90
N LYS A 47 13.99 8.53 9.52
CA LYS A 47 15.16 8.47 10.39
C LYS A 47 16.42 7.95 9.71
N ALA A 48 16.24 7.22 8.59
CA ALA A 48 17.38 6.61 7.91
C ALA A 48 18.39 7.66 7.46
N ASN A 49 19.63 7.42 7.83
CA ASN A 49 20.79 8.09 7.25
C ASN A 49 21.29 7.33 6.01
N ASP A 50 22.20 7.93 5.27
CA ASP A 50 22.71 7.38 4.01
C ASP A 50 23.43 6.04 4.22
N GLU A 51 24.07 5.84 5.38
CA GLU A 51 24.71 4.58 5.75
C GLU A 51 23.69 3.43 5.88
N LEU A 52 22.57 3.66 6.56
CA LEU A 52 21.52 2.65 6.71
C LEU A 52 20.85 2.34 5.38
N VAL A 53 20.61 3.36 4.56
CA VAL A 53 20.06 3.19 3.19
C VAL A 53 20.99 2.32 2.35
N ALA A 54 22.32 2.61 2.37
CA ALA A 54 23.30 1.82 1.66
C ALA A 54 23.38 0.36 2.16
N LYS A 55 23.30 0.15 3.49
CA LYS A 55 23.27 -1.19 4.09
C LYS A 55 22.04 -1.97 3.69
N PHE A 56 20.87 -1.34 3.67
CA PHE A 56 19.62 -2.01 3.27
C PHE A 56 19.66 -2.39 1.79
N ARG A 57 20.10 -1.47 0.93
CA ARG A 57 20.30 -1.74 -0.50
C ARG A 57 21.27 -2.90 -0.74
N LYS A 58 22.37 -2.94 0.03
CA LYS A 58 23.32 -4.07 -0.03
C LYS A 58 22.66 -5.38 0.44
N ALA A 59 21.90 -5.38 1.51
CA ALA A 59 21.19 -6.57 1.99
C ALA A 59 20.21 -7.11 0.94
N CYS A 60 19.51 -6.24 0.21
CA CYS A 60 18.66 -6.63 -0.91
C CYS A 60 19.48 -7.30 -2.03
N ALA A 61 20.60 -6.71 -2.42
CA ALA A 61 21.49 -7.27 -3.45
C ALA A 61 22.08 -8.62 -3.03
N ASP A 62 22.54 -8.76 -1.78
CA ASP A 62 23.11 -10.00 -1.24
C ASP A 62 22.04 -11.13 -1.16
N ALA A 63 20.76 -10.80 -0.95
CA ALA A 63 19.66 -11.73 -0.92
C ALA A 63 19.07 -12.04 -2.31
N GLY A 64 19.42 -11.26 -3.34
CA GLY A 64 18.82 -11.36 -4.67
C GLY A 64 17.37 -10.91 -4.72
N VAL A 65 16.95 -10.00 -3.82
CA VAL A 65 15.58 -9.50 -3.69
C VAL A 65 15.52 -8.03 -4.10
N GLY A 66 14.58 -7.68 -4.97
CA GLY A 66 14.31 -6.31 -5.36
C GLY A 66 13.38 -5.58 -4.37
N ILE A 67 13.39 -4.26 -4.40
CA ILE A 67 12.38 -3.43 -3.73
C ILE A 67 11.34 -3.05 -4.79
N ALA A 68 10.10 -3.50 -4.62
CA ALA A 68 9.02 -3.21 -5.57
C ALA A 68 8.46 -1.80 -5.38
N SER A 69 8.35 -1.36 -4.14
CA SER A 69 7.87 -0.02 -3.78
C SER A 69 8.31 0.35 -2.35
N VAL A 70 8.28 1.65 -2.08
CA VAL A 70 8.44 2.21 -0.73
C VAL A 70 7.09 2.77 -0.27
N LEU A 71 6.64 2.38 0.92
CA LEU A 71 5.37 2.81 1.50
C LEU A 71 5.61 3.79 2.66
N PRO A 72 5.76 5.10 2.43
CA PRO A 72 5.64 6.10 3.49
C PRO A 72 4.16 6.38 3.78
N VAL A 73 3.80 6.48 5.05
CA VAL A 73 2.48 6.96 5.48
C VAL A 73 2.70 8.24 6.28
N LEU A 74 2.48 9.37 5.61
CA LEU A 74 2.77 10.71 6.13
C LEU A 74 1.56 11.63 5.87
N ARG A 75 1.17 12.44 6.86
CA ARG A 75 -0.08 13.21 6.87
C ARG A 75 -0.05 14.47 5.99
N TRP A 76 0.24 14.31 4.73
CA TRP A 76 0.27 15.43 3.75
C TRP A 76 -1.08 16.11 3.49
N SER A 77 -2.17 15.43 3.85
CA SER A 77 -3.53 15.96 3.78
C SER A 77 -4.06 16.41 5.14
N GLY A 78 -3.18 16.52 6.15
CA GLY A 78 -3.59 16.99 7.46
C GLY A 78 -4.13 18.42 7.39
N PRO A 79 -5.30 18.71 7.99
CA PRO A 79 -5.95 20.02 7.90
C PRO A 79 -5.25 21.13 8.71
N ASP A 80 -4.36 20.77 9.63
CA ASP A 80 -3.48 21.67 10.35
C ASP A 80 -2.27 22.04 9.48
N GLU A 81 -2.04 23.35 9.25
CA GLU A 81 -1.04 23.81 8.30
C GLU A 81 0.40 23.51 8.75
N ASP A 82 0.72 23.72 10.02
CA ASP A 82 2.08 23.46 10.53
C ASP A 82 2.41 21.95 10.43
N ALA A 83 1.42 21.11 10.72
CA ALA A 83 1.54 19.65 10.58
C ALA A 83 1.65 19.24 9.11
N ARG A 84 0.90 19.87 8.19
CA ARG A 84 0.98 19.64 6.74
C ARG A 84 2.38 19.99 6.20
N GLU A 85 2.89 21.16 6.54
CA GLU A 85 4.24 21.59 6.14
C GLU A 85 5.32 20.66 6.68
N ALA A 86 5.17 20.19 7.92
CA ALA A 86 6.06 19.18 8.48
C ALA A 86 6.00 17.88 7.66
N ALA A 87 4.81 17.41 7.31
CA ALA A 87 4.62 16.22 6.48
C ALA A 87 5.23 16.38 5.09
N VAL A 88 5.11 17.54 4.46
CA VAL A 88 5.78 17.84 3.17
C VAL A 88 7.30 17.74 3.29
N ARG A 89 7.89 18.25 4.39
CA ARG A 89 9.34 18.05 4.64
C ARG A 89 9.70 16.57 4.81
N TYR A 90 8.85 15.79 5.47
CA TYR A 90 9.05 14.33 5.62
C TYR A 90 8.95 13.62 4.27
N TRP A 91 8.01 14.00 3.44
CA TRP A 91 7.86 13.50 2.06
C TRP A 91 9.11 13.78 1.22
N LYS A 92 9.66 14.99 1.28
CA LYS A 92 10.91 15.34 0.57
C LYS A 92 12.06 14.42 0.98
N ARG A 93 12.19 14.08 2.28
CA ARG A 93 13.20 13.11 2.74
C ARG A 93 12.86 11.67 2.33
N ALA A 94 11.60 11.26 2.37
CA ALA A 94 11.18 9.93 1.92
C ALA A 94 11.44 9.72 0.42
N ILE A 95 11.19 10.73 -0.40
CA ILE A 95 11.54 10.72 -1.84
C ILE A 95 13.06 10.53 -2.01
N GLN A 96 13.88 11.29 -1.27
CA GLN A 96 15.34 11.13 -1.35
C GLN A 96 15.79 9.73 -0.98
N ILE A 97 15.27 9.14 0.10
CA ILE A 97 15.56 7.76 0.51
C ILE A 97 15.16 6.78 -0.60
N THR A 98 14.01 6.99 -1.24
CA THR A 98 13.53 6.13 -2.33
C THR A 98 14.47 6.18 -3.53
N VAL A 99 14.95 7.37 -3.90
CA VAL A 99 15.96 7.57 -4.96
C VAL A 99 17.27 6.88 -4.59
N ASP A 100 17.76 7.07 -3.36
CA ASP A 100 19.01 6.48 -2.87
C ASP A 100 18.96 4.94 -2.80
N LEU A 101 17.76 4.38 -2.58
CA LEU A 101 17.50 2.94 -2.69
C LEU A 101 17.53 2.43 -4.14
N GLY A 102 17.49 3.31 -5.13
CA GLY A 102 17.39 2.96 -6.54
C GLY A 102 15.97 2.48 -6.94
N VAL A 103 14.95 2.95 -6.22
CA VAL A 103 13.54 2.62 -6.43
C VAL A 103 12.82 3.85 -6.99
N ASN A 104 11.89 3.64 -7.92
CA ASN A 104 11.11 4.72 -8.52
C ASN A 104 9.60 4.61 -8.24
N VAL A 105 9.17 3.66 -7.40
CA VAL A 105 7.78 3.49 -7.02
C VAL A 105 7.59 3.77 -5.53
N MET A 106 6.68 4.66 -5.22
CA MET A 106 6.17 4.88 -3.87
C MET A 106 4.67 4.61 -3.86
N ASN A 107 4.16 4.08 -2.75
CA ASN A 107 2.72 3.97 -2.56
C ASN A 107 2.33 4.46 -1.17
N THR A 108 1.12 4.97 -1.01
CA THR A 108 0.67 5.62 0.22
C THR A 108 -0.85 5.76 0.25
N GLU A 109 -1.35 6.33 1.34
CA GLU A 109 -2.74 6.73 1.57
C GLU A 109 -2.92 8.23 1.32
N PHE A 110 -4.18 8.68 1.23
CA PHE A 110 -4.48 10.12 1.22
C PHE A 110 -4.14 10.80 2.55
N SER A 111 -4.20 10.07 3.66
CA SER A 111 -3.72 10.47 4.99
C SER A 111 -4.33 11.77 5.54
N GLY A 112 -5.61 12.01 5.29
CA GLY A 112 -6.37 13.15 5.79
C GLY A 112 -7.21 12.84 7.02
N ARG A 113 -8.31 13.59 7.19
CA ARG A 113 -9.26 13.46 8.28
C ARG A 113 -10.68 13.41 7.73
N PRO A 114 -11.43 12.31 7.91
CA PRO A 114 -12.79 12.20 7.38
C PRO A 114 -13.75 13.24 7.99
N GLU A 115 -13.56 13.58 9.26
CA GLU A 115 -14.36 14.61 9.95
C GLU A 115 -14.07 16.05 9.48
N LYS A 116 -13.01 16.23 8.67
CA LYS A 116 -12.58 17.50 8.06
C LYS A 116 -12.22 17.29 6.60
N ALA A 117 -13.10 16.61 5.87
CA ALA A 117 -12.81 16.18 4.50
C ALA A 117 -12.46 17.34 3.55
N GLU A 118 -13.21 18.44 3.58
CA GLU A 118 -12.93 19.59 2.73
C GLU A 118 -11.60 20.28 3.05
N GLU A 119 -11.25 20.40 4.35
CA GLU A 119 -9.95 20.96 4.76
C GLU A 119 -8.81 20.02 4.36
N SER A 120 -9.02 18.70 4.48
CA SER A 120 -8.05 17.68 4.08
C SER A 120 -7.82 17.70 2.57
N GLU A 121 -8.87 17.84 1.77
CA GLU A 121 -8.75 17.97 0.31
C GLU A 121 -7.94 19.23 -0.08
N ARG A 122 -8.24 20.37 0.53
CA ARG A 122 -7.47 21.61 0.31
C ARG A 122 -6.01 21.44 0.71
N ALA A 123 -5.74 20.81 1.85
CA ALA A 123 -4.38 20.52 2.32
C ALA A 123 -3.64 19.58 1.38
N PHE A 124 -4.33 18.54 0.87
CA PHE A 124 -3.78 17.63 -0.12
C PHE A 124 -3.29 18.35 -1.36
N PHE A 125 -4.13 19.13 -2.02
CA PHE A 125 -3.73 19.84 -3.24
C PHE A 125 -2.63 20.87 -3.00
N ARG A 126 -2.61 21.57 -1.87
CA ARG A 126 -1.46 22.43 -1.51
C ARG A 126 -0.16 21.63 -1.35
N SER A 127 -0.23 20.44 -0.76
CA SER A 127 0.94 19.56 -0.67
C SER A 127 1.39 19.08 -2.06
N MET A 128 0.44 18.82 -2.97
CA MET A 128 0.76 18.44 -4.35
C MET A 128 1.44 19.58 -5.11
N GLU A 129 1.04 20.84 -4.94
CA GLU A 129 1.73 22.00 -5.54
C GLU A 129 3.23 22.04 -5.19
N GLU A 130 3.60 21.59 -3.98
CA GLU A 130 5.00 21.54 -3.54
C GLU A 130 5.73 20.27 -3.97
N LEU A 131 5.04 19.11 -3.98
CA LEU A 131 5.66 17.81 -4.15
C LEU A 131 5.71 17.31 -5.60
N VAL A 132 4.70 17.63 -6.41
CA VAL A 132 4.62 17.17 -7.82
C VAL A 132 5.87 17.55 -8.61
N PRO A 133 6.39 18.80 -8.56
CA PRO A 133 7.61 19.14 -9.30
C PRO A 133 8.85 18.35 -8.87
N ILE A 134 8.90 17.90 -7.61
CA ILE A 134 10.00 17.08 -7.10
C ILE A 134 9.83 15.65 -7.57
N ILE A 135 8.63 15.08 -7.44
CA ILE A 135 8.26 13.73 -7.84
C ILE A 135 8.55 13.52 -9.34
N GLU A 136 8.12 14.46 -10.18
CA GLU A 136 8.36 14.41 -11.64
C GLU A 136 9.85 14.53 -11.98
N ARG A 137 10.58 15.43 -11.33
CA ARG A 137 12.03 15.59 -11.54
C ARG A 137 12.80 14.34 -11.19
N GLU A 138 12.46 13.69 -10.08
CA GLU A 138 13.13 12.46 -9.62
C GLU A 138 12.61 11.20 -10.34
N GLY A 139 11.59 11.32 -11.19
CA GLY A 139 11.01 10.18 -11.91
C GLY A 139 10.32 9.16 -11.01
N ILE A 140 9.78 9.62 -9.88
CA ILE A 140 9.05 8.77 -8.94
C ILE A 140 7.60 8.60 -9.42
N ASP A 141 7.09 7.38 -9.35
CA ASP A 141 5.69 7.01 -9.57
C ASP A 141 5.02 6.82 -8.20
N VAL A 142 4.13 7.74 -7.82
CA VAL A 142 3.41 7.70 -6.54
C VAL A 142 2.02 7.12 -6.75
N ARG A 143 1.69 6.07 -6.00
CA ARG A 143 0.41 5.36 -6.11
C ARG A 143 -0.35 5.51 -4.80
N ILE A 144 -1.61 5.96 -4.88
CA ILE A 144 -2.39 6.34 -3.69
C ILE A 144 -3.60 5.42 -3.57
N ASP A 145 -3.86 4.90 -2.37
CA ASP A 145 -5.05 4.12 -2.08
C ASP A 145 -6.09 4.90 -1.27
N PRO A 146 -7.37 4.66 -1.52
CA PRO A 146 -8.44 5.01 -0.61
C PRO A 146 -8.39 4.09 0.62
N HIS A 147 -8.34 4.68 1.81
CA HIS A 147 -8.17 3.93 3.05
C HIS A 147 -9.37 4.14 3.99
N PRO A 148 -9.88 3.10 4.66
CA PRO A 148 -10.90 3.28 5.71
C PRO A 148 -10.47 4.30 6.77
N ASP A 149 -11.41 5.14 7.20
CA ASP A 149 -11.19 6.26 8.13
C ASP A 149 -10.28 7.39 7.60
N ASP A 150 -10.10 7.49 6.28
CA ASP A 150 -9.48 8.63 5.61
C ASP A 150 -10.56 9.55 5.02
N PHE A 151 -10.21 10.74 4.55
CA PHE A 151 -11.15 11.64 3.88
C PHE A 151 -11.52 11.17 2.46
N VAL A 152 -10.77 10.24 1.90
CA VAL A 152 -11.08 9.53 0.67
C VAL A 152 -11.05 8.03 0.96
N GLU A 153 -12.24 7.44 1.12
CA GLU A 153 -12.41 6.01 1.36
C GLU A 153 -12.90 5.26 0.10
N ASP A 154 -13.64 5.96 -0.76
CA ASP A 154 -14.27 5.39 -1.95
C ASP A 154 -13.33 5.35 -3.16
N GLY A 155 -13.29 4.20 -3.85
CA GLY A 155 -12.38 3.99 -4.98
C GLY A 155 -12.64 4.94 -6.17
N LEU A 156 -13.90 5.24 -6.49
CA LEU A 156 -14.23 6.17 -7.57
C LEU A 156 -13.89 7.62 -7.18
N ALA A 157 -14.03 7.96 -5.90
CA ALA A 157 -13.58 9.26 -5.38
C ALA A 157 -12.04 9.37 -5.46
N ALA A 158 -11.32 8.31 -5.11
CA ALA A 158 -9.85 8.27 -5.23
C ALA A 158 -9.38 8.52 -6.67
N ILE A 159 -10.01 7.85 -7.64
CA ILE A 159 -9.71 8.05 -9.08
C ILE A 159 -9.88 9.52 -9.48
N ARG A 160 -10.98 10.17 -9.05
CA ARG A 160 -11.20 11.60 -9.34
C ARG A 160 -10.13 12.50 -8.71
N MET A 161 -9.76 12.22 -7.45
CA MET A 161 -8.71 12.97 -6.75
C MET A 161 -7.35 12.82 -7.44
N ILE A 162 -6.97 11.59 -7.82
CA ILE A 162 -5.70 11.31 -8.51
C ILE A 162 -5.68 12.00 -9.89
N ARG A 163 -6.75 11.91 -10.67
CA ARG A 163 -6.88 12.66 -11.93
C ARG A 163 -6.77 14.17 -11.73
N GLY A 164 -7.27 14.68 -10.61
CA GLY A 164 -7.19 16.10 -10.23
C GLY A 164 -5.76 16.60 -9.99
N ILE A 165 -4.80 15.74 -9.66
CA ILE A 165 -3.38 16.11 -9.56
C ILE A 165 -2.80 16.50 -10.92
N ASN A 166 -3.34 15.91 -12.00
CA ASN A 166 -2.93 16.18 -13.39
C ASN A 166 -1.43 15.95 -13.65
N SER A 167 -0.89 14.85 -13.12
CA SER A 167 0.49 14.40 -13.36
C SER A 167 0.52 12.90 -13.71
N PRO A 168 1.29 12.49 -14.73
CA PRO A 168 1.41 11.08 -15.11
C PRO A 168 2.14 10.24 -14.07
N ASN A 169 2.82 10.87 -13.12
CA ASN A 169 3.58 10.25 -12.05
C ASN A 169 2.70 9.81 -10.87
N PHE A 170 1.37 9.92 -11.02
CA PHE A 170 0.43 9.47 -9.99
C PHE A 170 -0.47 8.37 -10.51
N GLY A 171 -0.68 7.36 -9.69
CA GLY A 171 -1.54 6.22 -9.97
C GLY A 171 -2.33 5.79 -8.76
N MET A 172 -3.14 4.76 -8.94
CA MET A 172 -3.99 4.19 -7.91
C MET A 172 -3.39 2.90 -7.36
N VAL A 173 -3.53 2.72 -6.06
CA VAL A 173 -3.47 1.42 -5.39
C VAL A 173 -4.90 0.93 -5.18
N TYR A 174 -5.16 -0.34 -5.49
CA TYR A 174 -6.37 -1.01 -5.05
C TYR A 174 -6.03 -2.00 -3.95
N VAL A 175 -6.56 -1.76 -2.76
CA VAL A 175 -6.42 -2.65 -1.59
C VAL A 175 -7.71 -3.41 -1.41
N ALA A 176 -7.70 -4.73 -1.61
CA ALA A 176 -8.93 -5.53 -1.64
C ALA A 176 -9.74 -5.40 -0.35
N CYS A 177 -9.10 -5.52 0.81
CA CYS A 177 -9.77 -5.42 2.10
C CYS A 177 -10.29 -4.01 2.42
N HIS A 178 -9.64 -2.94 1.95
CA HIS A 178 -10.12 -1.56 2.16
C HIS A 178 -11.39 -1.29 1.36
N SER A 179 -11.34 -1.55 0.05
CA SER A 179 -12.48 -1.30 -0.85
C SER A 179 -13.69 -2.18 -0.52
N PHE A 180 -13.47 -3.40 -0.01
CA PHE A 180 -14.54 -4.31 0.43
C PHE A 180 -15.46 -3.68 1.49
N HIS A 181 -14.88 -2.95 2.46
CA HIS A 181 -15.66 -2.27 3.51
C HIS A 181 -16.54 -1.14 3.01
N MET A 182 -16.21 -0.59 1.85
CA MET A 182 -16.99 0.51 1.24
C MET A 182 -18.20 0.01 0.45
N GLY A 183 -18.32 -1.29 0.22
CA GLY A 183 -19.42 -1.90 -0.53
C GLY A 183 -19.44 -1.51 -2.02
N GLY A 184 -18.31 -0.99 -2.54
CA GLY A 184 -18.16 -0.61 -3.94
C GLY A 184 -18.07 -1.83 -4.86
N ASN A 185 -18.45 -1.66 -6.12
CA ASN A 185 -18.28 -2.67 -7.13
C ASN A 185 -16.79 -2.71 -7.56
N MET A 186 -16.11 -3.80 -7.24
CA MET A 186 -14.70 -4.01 -7.53
C MET A 186 -14.36 -3.85 -9.02
N ARG A 187 -15.17 -4.49 -9.89
CA ARG A 187 -14.98 -4.41 -11.34
C ARG A 187 -15.16 -3.01 -11.90
N GLU A 188 -16.16 -2.30 -11.40
CA GLU A 188 -16.40 -0.90 -11.79
C GLU A 188 -15.22 -0.01 -11.41
N ILE A 189 -14.73 -0.13 -10.16
CA ILE A 189 -13.57 0.64 -9.69
C ILE A 189 -12.32 0.33 -10.53
N MET A 190 -12.02 -0.95 -10.76
CA MET A 190 -10.87 -1.36 -11.56
C MET A 190 -10.98 -0.87 -13.01
N THR A 191 -12.16 -1.01 -13.62
CA THR A 191 -12.42 -0.56 -15.00
C THR A 191 -12.27 0.96 -15.12
N GLU A 192 -12.83 1.72 -14.17
CA GLU A 192 -12.72 3.18 -14.17
C GLU A 192 -11.28 3.65 -13.91
N ALA A 193 -10.53 2.94 -13.07
CA ALA A 193 -9.13 3.24 -12.84
C ALA A 193 -8.28 3.01 -14.09
N GLY A 194 -8.52 1.92 -14.84
CA GLY A 194 -7.77 1.59 -16.05
C GLY A 194 -6.26 1.62 -15.83
N ASP A 195 -5.54 2.40 -16.64
CA ASP A 195 -4.07 2.52 -16.56
C ASP A 195 -3.57 3.23 -15.27
N LEU A 196 -4.43 3.89 -14.52
CA LEU A 196 -4.05 4.43 -13.20
C LEU A 196 -3.81 3.32 -12.19
N LEU A 197 -4.48 2.16 -12.34
CA LEU A 197 -4.27 1.02 -11.45
C LEU A 197 -2.94 0.33 -11.77
N ARG A 198 -1.95 0.56 -10.93
CA ARG A 198 -0.59 0.04 -11.11
C ARG A 198 -0.06 -0.74 -9.90
N LEU A 199 -0.78 -0.72 -8.78
CA LEU A 199 -0.44 -1.49 -7.60
C LEU A 199 -1.69 -2.04 -6.93
N VAL A 200 -1.61 -3.28 -6.47
CA VAL A 200 -2.69 -3.89 -5.68
C VAL A 200 -2.12 -4.53 -4.41
N HIS A 201 -2.86 -4.40 -3.31
CA HIS A 201 -2.61 -5.17 -2.10
C HIS A 201 -3.62 -6.31 -2.00
N VAL A 202 -3.08 -7.51 -1.79
CA VAL A 202 -3.85 -8.74 -1.69
C VAL A 202 -3.94 -9.14 -0.21
N ALA A 203 -5.08 -8.85 0.38
CA ALA A 203 -5.43 -9.25 1.73
C ALA A 203 -6.94 -9.43 1.83
N ASP A 204 -7.37 -10.47 2.51
CA ASP A 204 -8.78 -10.78 2.74
C ASP A 204 -9.32 -10.05 3.98
N THR A 205 -10.63 -9.96 4.08
CA THR A 205 -11.30 -9.38 5.24
C THR A 205 -12.71 -9.94 5.36
N MET A 206 -13.22 -10.05 6.58
CA MET A 206 -14.60 -10.45 6.82
C MET A 206 -15.54 -9.27 6.63
N ASP A 207 -16.77 -9.55 6.23
CA ASP A 207 -17.84 -8.57 6.20
C ASP A 207 -18.07 -8.01 7.62
N HIS A 208 -17.78 -6.74 7.80
CA HIS A 208 -17.90 -6.07 9.10
C HIS A 208 -19.34 -6.06 9.64
N HIS A 209 -20.36 -6.17 8.79
CA HIS A 209 -21.76 -6.31 9.22
C HIS A 209 -22.04 -7.65 9.90
N ARG A 210 -21.23 -8.66 9.63
CA ARG A 210 -21.28 -9.99 10.26
C ARG A 210 -20.32 -10.15 11.42
N SER A 211 -19.60 -9.09 11.78
CA SER A 211 -18.67 -9.09 12.89
C SER A 211 -19.39 -9.27 14.24
N HIS A 212 -18.94 -10.22 15.02
CA HIS A 212 -19.48 -10.57 16.33
C HIS A 212 -18.49 -10.34 17.48
N GLY A 213 -17.65 -9.32 17.36
CA GLY A 213 -16.66 -8.99 18.41
C GLY A 213 -15.46 -9.91 18.47
N LEU A 214 -15.09 -10.49 17.35
CA LEU A 214 -13.81 -11.20 17.22
C LEU A 214 -12.64 -10.23 17.38
N ARG A 215 -11.50 -10.75 17.76
CA ARG A 215 -10.30 -10.02 18.20
C ARG A 215 -9.88 -8.84 17.32
N TYR A 216 -10.03 -8.95 16.02
CA TYR A 216 -9.68 -7.91 15.03
C TYR A 216 -10.89 -7.25 14.37
N ILE A 217 -12.07 -7.65 14.77
CA ILE A 217 -13.33 -7.08 14.36
C ILE A 217 -13.96 -6.50 15.61
N THR A 218 -13.73 -5.25 15.85
CA THR A 218 -14.08 -4.61 17.10
C THR A 218 -15.44 -3.92 17.06
N ASN A 219 -16.12 -4.00 15.93
CA ASN A 219 -17.36 -3.26 15.72
C ASN A 219 -18.57 -4.08 16.17
N PRO A 220 -19.21 -3.73 17.29
CA PRO A 220 -20.52 -4.28 17.61
C PRO A 220 -21.52 -3.98 16.49
N PRO A 221 -22.54 -4.82 16.29
CA PRO A 221 -23.60 -4.54 15.34
C PRO A 221 -24.17 -3.13 15.54
N GLY A 222 -24.28 -2.35 14.46
CA GLY A 222 -24.78 -0.97 14.49
C GLY A 222 -23.73 0.09 14.84
N ASN A 223 -22.46 -0.27 15.06
CA ASN A 223 -21.39 0.70 15.19
C ASN A 223 -21.00 1.27 13.81
N ALA A 224 -20.82 2.58 13.73
CA ALA A 224 -20.38 3.24 12.50
C ALA A 224 -18.89 3.03 12.18
N VAL A 225 -18.07 2.67 13.17
CA VAL A 225 -16.64 2.39 12.97
C VAL A 225 -16.48 1.09 12.19
N ARG A 226 -15.74 1.15 11.08
CA ARG A 226 -15.43 0.01 10.24
C ARG A 226 -13.96 -0.37 10.42
N VAL A 227 -13.72 -1.61 10.84
CA VAL A 227 -12.37 -2.16 10.96
C VAL A 227 -12.18 -3.21 9.87
N HIS A 228 -11.18 -3.02 9.05
CA HIS A 228 -10.75 -4.02 8.08
C HIS A 228 -9.64 -4.89 8.66
N GLN A 229 -9.55 -6.12 8.17
CA GLN A 229 -8.45 -7.02 8.49
C GLN A 229 -7.59 -7.22 7.26
N HIS A 230 -6.36 -7.69 7.47
CA HIS A 230 -5.49 -8.16 6.42
C HIS A 230 -5.25 -9.67 6.60
N LEU A 231 -6.25 -10.46 6.22
CA LEU A 231 -6.23 -11.92 6.31
C LEU A 231 -5.60 -12.54 5.05
N LYS A 232 -5.22 -13.79 5.12
CA LYS A 232 -4.84 -14.54 3.91
C LYS A 232 -6.07 -14.84 3.04
N ILE A 233 -5.86 -15.02 1.76
CA ILE A 233 -6.91 -15.41 0.80
C ILE A 233 -7.68 -16.64 1.33
N GLY A 234 -8.99 -16.52 1.37
CA GLY A 234 -9.92 -17.57 1.77
C GLY A 234 -10.30 -17.57 3.25
N ASP A 235 -9.75 -16.68 4.07
CA ASP A 235 -10.15 -16.54 5.48
C ASP A 235 -11.22 -15.45 5.67
N GLY A 236 -11.57 -14.69 4.63
CA GLY A 236 -12.58 -13.63 4.64
C GLY A 236 -13.67 -13.84 3.60
N ASP A 237 -14.29 -12.75 3.22
CA ASP A 237 -15.49 -12.71 2.35
C ASP A 237 -15.19 -12.01 0.99
N VAL A 238 -13.94 -11.65 0.67
CA VAL A 238 -13.59 -11.03 -0.61
C VAL A 238 -13.77 -12.01 -1.75
N ASP A 239 -14.43 -11.59 -2.85
CA ASP A 239 -14.55 -12.40 -4.06
C ASP A 239 -13.25 -12.37 -4.86
N TRP A 240 -12.43 -13.39 -4.67
CA TRP A 240 -11.12 -13.51 -5.31
C TRP A 240 -11.19 -13.85 -6.80
N ASP A 241 -12.20 -14.58 -7.25
CA ASP A 241 -12.40 -14.82 -8.67
C ASP A 241 -12.73 -13.52 -9.39
N ASP A 242 -13.53 -12.66 -8.77
CA ASP A 242 -13.84 -11.33 -9.30
C ASP A 242 -12.63 -10.39 -9.26
N PHE A 243 -11.85 -10.41 -8.16
CA PHE A 243 -10.63 -9.61 -8.03
C PHE A 243 -9.59 -9.95 -9.10
N PHE A 244 -9.18 -11.21 -9.19
CA PHE A 244 -8.14 -11.63 -10.14
C PHE A 244 -8.63 -11.55 -11.59
N GLY A 245 -9.91 -11.84 -11.84
CA GLY A 245 -10.52 -11.67 -13.14
C GLY A 245 -10.56 -10.20 -13.59
N GLY A 246 -10.84 -9.27 -12.69
CA GLY A 246 -10.78 -7.82 -12.98
C GLY A 246 -9.40 -7.34 -13.37
N LEU A 247 -8.38 -7.85 -12.72
CA LEU A 247 -7.00 -7.55 -13.08
C LEU A 247 -6.60 -8.14 -14.45
N ALA A 248 -7.09 -9.35 -14.77
CA ALA A 248 -6.89 -9.95 -16.08
C ALA A 248 -7.53 -9.13 -17.20
N ASP A 249 -8.76 -8.66 -16.99
CA ASP A 249 -9.47 -7.82 -17.97
C ASP A 249 -8.72 -6.51 -18.30
N LEU A 250 -7.93 -6.01 -17.34
CA LEU A 250 -7.06 -4.83 -17.51
C LEU A 250 -5.67 -5.13 -18.10
N GLY A 251 -5.36 -6.40 -18.37
CA GLY A 251 -4.01 -6.80 -18.77
C GLY A 251 -2.95 -6.53 -17.70
N PHE A 252 -3.34 -6.48 -16.43
CA PHE A 252 -2.48 -6.10 -15.30
C PHE A 252 -1.25 -6.99 -15.19
N TYR A 253 -1.39 -8.29 -15.48
CA TYR A 253 -0.33 -9.28 -15.35
C TYR A 253 0.79 -9.14 -16.38
N ASP A 254 0.49 -8.57 -17.54
CA ASP A 254 1.42 -8.44 -18.67
C ASP A 254 2.21 -7.11 -18.64
N ARG A 255 1.89 -6.22 -17.70
CA ARG A 255 2.52 -4.91 -17.58
C ARG A 255 3.74 -4.96 -16.68
N ASP A 256 4.85 -4.35 -17.12
CA ASP A 256 6.11 -4.30 -16.35
C ASP A 256 6.07 -3.29 -15.19
N ASP A 257 5.16 -2.32 -15.25
CA ASP A 257 5.00 -1.26 -14.24
C ASP A 257 4.08 -1.66 -13.08
N THR A 258 3.45 -2.85 -13.12
CA THR A 258 2.50 -3.28 -12.10
C THR A 258 3.17 -4.02 -10.95
N VAL A 259 2.58 -3.86 -9.74
CA VAL A 259 3.03 -4.50 -8.51
C VAL A 259 1.82 -5.13 -7.80
N MET A 260 1.98 -6.37 -7.36
CA MET A 260 1.04 -7.07 -6.49
C MET A 260 1.73 -7.37 -5.16
N VAL A 261 1.14 -6.93 -4.05
CA VAL A 261 1.73 -7.05 -2.72
C VAL A 261 0.92 -8.03 -1.88
N SER A 262 1.59 -9.03 -1.35
CA SER A 262 1.07 -9.88 -0.28
C SER A 262 1.06 -9.06 1.02
N SER A 263 -0.09 -8.55 1.41
CA SER A 263 -0.24 -7.62 2.54
C SER A 263 -1.07 -8.25 3.67
N VAL A 264 -0.61 -9.40 4.18
CA VAL A 264 -1.29 -10.16 5.23
C VAL A 264 -0.63 -9.90 6.58
N PHE A 265 -1.41 -9.42 7.54
CA PHE A 265 -0.93 -9.14 8.91
C PHE A 265 -1.25 -10.33 9.84
N ALA A 266 -0.60 -11.47 9.55
CA ALA A 266 -0.76 -12.68 10.33
C ALA A 266 -0.14 -12.57 11.73
N GLU A 267 -0.62 -13.41 12.65
CA GLU A 267 0.02 -13.58 13.96
C GLU A 267 1.46 -14.08 13.79
N ASN A 268 2.35 -13.67 14.70
CA ASN A 268 3.79 -13.95 14.57
C ASN A 268 4.11 -15.45 14.46
N GLU A 269 3.38 -16.32 15.19
CA GLU A 269 3.60 -17.74 15.20
C GLU A 269 3.30 -18.46 13.88
N ASN A 270 2.47 -17.87 13.01
CA ASN A 270 2.12 -18.45 11.72
C ASN A 270 2.50 -17.59 10.50
N ALA A 271 3.17 -16.47 10.71
CA ALA A 271 3.50 -15.51 9.65
C ALA A 271 4.26 -16.14 8.47
N HIS A 272 5.21 -17.04 8.74
CA HIS A 272 5.96 -17.73 7.69
C HIS A 272 5.08 -18.64 6.82
N GLU A 273 4.21 -19.44 7.45
CA GLU A 273 3.30 -20.33 6.76
C GLU A 273 2.30 -19.55 5.93
N VAL A 274 1.69 -18.53 6.54
CA VAL A 274 0.71 -17.68 5.88
C VAL A 274 1.32 -16.92 4.69
N SER A 275 2.53 -16.39 4.81
CA SER A 275 3.20 -15.70 3.70
C SER A 275 3.52 -16.63 2.52
N ARG A 276 3.91 -17.89 2.78
CA ARG A 276 4.11 -18.87 1.71
C ARG A 276 2.80 -19.28 1.06
N TYR A 277 1.76 -19.54 1.85
CA TYR A 277 0.42 -19.85 1.35
C TYR A 277 -0.09 -18.72 0.45
N GLN A 278 0.02 -17.47 0.91
CA GLN A 278 -0.44 -16.30 0.17
C GLN A 278 0.27 -16.18 -1.18
N LEU A 279 1.61 -16.32 -1.21
CA LEU A 279 2.37 -16.29 -2.47
C LEU A 279 1.92 -17.39 -3.45
N GLN A 280 1.76 -18.62 -2.95
CA GLN A 280 1.36 -19.74 -3.77
C GLN A 280 -0.06 -19.54 -4.32
N THR A 281 -0.99 -19.12 -3.48
CA THR A 281 -2.38 -18.87 -3.88
C THR A 281 -2.50 -17.74 -4.90
N MET A 282 -1.76 -16.64 -4.73
CA MET A 282 -1.71 -15.56 -5.73
C MET A 282 -1.22 -16.08 -7.09
N LYS A 283 -0.14 -16.89 -7.10
CA LYS A 283 0.39 -17.49 -8.34
C LYS A 283 -0.62 -18.43 -9.01
N GLU A 284 -1.36 -19.20 -8.23
CA GLU A 284 -2.41 -20.09 -8.74
C GLU A 284 -3.56 -19.32 -9.40
N TYR A 285 -4.03 -18.25 -8.76
CA TYR A 285 -5.05 -17.37 -9.35
C TYR A 285 -4.57 -16.71 -10.64
N ILE A 286 -3.36 -16.18 -10.65
CA ILE A 286 -2.77 -15.57 -11.85
C ILE A 286 -2.70 -16.59 -12.99
N ALA A 287 -2.20 -17.79 -12.73
CA ALA A 287 -2.12 -18.86 -13.73
C ALA A 287 -3.50 -19.33 -14.24
N LYS A 288 -4.54 -19.27 -13.40
CA LYS A 288 -5.92 -19.59 -13.79
C LYS A 288 -6.51 -18.53 -14.72
N MET A 289 -6.07 -17.27 -14.62
CA MET A 289 -6.62 -16.14 -15.36
C MET A 289 -5.86 -15.80 -16.65
N GLN A 290 -4.67 -16.37 -16.86
CA GLN A 290 -3.88 -16.29 -18.09
C GLN A 290 -4.22 -17.42 -19.04
#